data_deb93d59df7db47dda8124468c640eff
#
_entry.id   deb93d59df7db47dda8124468c640eff
#
_cell.length_a   1.000
_cell.length_b   1.000
_cell.length_c   1.000
_cell.angle_alpha   90.00
_cell.angle_beta   90.00
_cell.angle_gamma   90.00
#
_symmetry.space_group_name_H-M   'P 1'
#
loop_
_entity.id
_entity.type
_entity.pdbx_description
1 polymer ?
#
loop_
_entity_poly.entity_id
_entity_poly.type
_entity_poly.pdbx_seq_one_letter_code
_entity_poly.pdbx_strand_id
1 'polypeptide(L)'
;MSQINETAIRTPGVYVTEIPTLPPSVAQVSTAVPAFIGYTQKAADYDGTDLTEKPTKIFSLKEYEDFFGKADNETNIEVNLVRKTENGKAVLKSAQAGFKTGTKPSLHIMYYALRLYFENGGGPCYIVSIAKTSAEATIDNTKLQKGLTALAAF
;
A
#
# COMPACT_ATOMS: atom_id res chain seq x y z
N MET A 1 24.79 11.37 31.65
CA MET A 1 24.88 10.37 32.75
C MET A 1 24.68 11.11 34.02
N SER A 2 23.56 10.93 34.71
CA SER A 2 23.37 11.47 36.05
C SER A 2 23.99 10.45 37.04
N GLN A 3 25.18 10.69 37.45
CA GLN A 3 25.79 9.91 38.54
C GLN A 3 25.21 10.39 39.86
N ILE A 4 24.72 9.46 40.67
CA ILE A 4 24.36 9.79 42.05
C ILE A 4 25.65 10.19 42.78
N ASN A 5 25.66 11.41 43.29
CA ASN A 5 26.76 11.88 44.10
C ASN A 5 26.61 11.27 45.51
N GLU A 6 27.35 10.20 45.79
CA GLU A 6 27.30 9.47 47.07
C GLU A 6 27.58 10.37 48.27
N THR A 7 28.29 11.47 48.08
CA THR A 7 28.56 12.44 49.14
C THR A 7 27.38 13.32 49.53
N ALA A 8 26.33 13.34 48.71
CA ALA A 8 25.10 14.09 48.97
C ALA A 8 24.05 13.29 49.79
N ILE A 9 24.26 11.97 49.95
CA ILE A 9 23.33 11.08 50.66
C ILE A 9 23.66 11.12 52.15
N ARG A 10 22.82 11.79 52.95
CA ARG A 10 23.02 12.00 54.39
C ARG A 10 22.16 11.11 55.29
N THR A 11 21.21 10.39 54.76
CA THR A 11 20.28 9.56 55.54
C THR A 11 20.55 8.08 55.24
N PRO A 12 20.71 7.20 56.25
CA PRO A 12 20.78 5.77 55.99
C PRO A 12 19.49 5.26 55.32
N GLY A 13 19.63 4.60 54.22
CA GLY A 13 18.50 4.07 53.45
C GLY A 13 18.97 3.20 52.27
N VAL A 14 18.02 2.52 51.61
CA VAL A 14 18.28 1.80 50.36
C VAL A 14 18.01 2.74 49.22
N TYR A 15 18.99 3.00 48.39
CA TYR A 15 18.90 3.85 47.23
C TYR A 15 18.99 2.96 45.98
N VAL A 16 17.99 3.02 45.11
CA VAL A 16 17.94 2.26 43.86
C VAL A 16 18.24 3.22 42.71
N THR A 17 19.30 2.94 41.98
CA THR A 17 19.63 3.65 40.74
C THR A 17 19.41 2.71 39.59
N GLU A 18 18.50 3.06 38.68
CA GLU A 18 18.37 2.37 37.40
C GLU A 18 19.53 2.76 36.49
N ILE A 19 20.41 1.83 36.22
CA ILE A 19 21.46 1.97 35.21
C ILE A 19 20.88 1.38 33.93
N PRO A 20 20.57 2.16 32.89
CA PRO A 20 20.15 1.62 31.62
C PRO A 20 21.27 0.77 31.04
N THR A 21 21.13 -0.55 31.10
CA THR A 21 22.10 -1.52 30.59
C THR A 21 22.04 -1.69 29.06
N LEU A 22 21.03 -1.12 28.45
CA LEU A 22 20.92 -1.09 26.99
C LEU A 22 21.54 0.22 26.49
N PRO A 23 22.44 0.18 25.51
CA PRO A 23 22.91 1.39 24.89
C PRO A 23 21.72 2.16 24.31
N PRO A 24 21.65 3.50 24.49
CA PRO A 24 20.59 4.32 23.91
C PRO A 24 20.83 4.47 22.40
N SER A 25 20.73 3.39 21.67
CA SER A 25 20.72 3.48 20.23
C SER A 25 20.39 2.11 19.61
N VAL A 26 19.15 1.72 19.67
CA VAL A 26 18.61 1.39 18.38
C VAL A 26 18.21 2.74 17.77
N ALA A 27 19.17 3.44 17.16
CA ALA A 27 18.82 4.42 16.16
C ALA A 27 17.88 3.66 15.23
N GLN A 28 16.65 4.10 15.15
CA GLN A 28 15.67 3.56 14.22
C GLN A 28 16.27 3.83 12.85
N VAL A 29 17.09 2.89 12.37
CA VAL A 29 17.60 2.92 11.00
C VAL A 29 16.32 2.90 10.18
N SER A 30 16.08 3.96 9.45
CA SER A 30 15.01 4.05 8.48
C SER A 30 15.13 2.79 7.61
N THR A 31 14.37 1.75 7.98
CA THR A 31 14.31 0.50 7.23
C THR A 31 13.91 0.86 5.82
N ALA A 32 14.47 0.17 4.84
CA ALA A 32 14.28 0.43 3.42
C ALA A 32 12.83 0.84 3.10
N VAL A 33 12.64 2.08 2.67
CA VAL A 33 11.33 2.60 2.28
C VAL A 33 10.96 1.95 0.95
N PRO A 34 9.88 1.17 0.86
CA PRO A 34 9.52 0.48 -0.37
C PRO A 34 9.04 1.48 -1.44
N ALA A 35 9.20 1.10 -2.69
CA ALA A 35 8.64 1.81 -3.83
C ALA A 35 7.75 0.89 -4.66
N PHE A 36 6.62 1.44 -5.12
CA PHE A 36 5.66 0.76 -5.97
C PHE A 36 5.62 1.47 -7.32
N ILE A 37 5.88 0.73 -8.39
CA ILE A 37 5.90 1.23 -9.76
C ILE A 37 4.77 0.55 -10.53
N GLY A 38 3.91 1.32 -11.19
CA GLY A 38 2.82 0.72 -11.94
C GLY A 38 1.82 1.72 -12.51
N TYR A 39 0.70 1.18 -12.96
CA TYR A 39 -0.41 1.93 -13.53
C TYR A 39 -1.34 2.42 -12.44
N THR A 40 -1.86 3.64 -12.60
CA THR A 40 -2.77 4.29 -11.66
C THR A 40 -3.98 4.85 -12.36
N GLN A 41 -5.07 5.11 -11.64
CA GLN A 41 -6.28 5.68 -12.22
C GLN A 41 -6.05 7.12 -12.70
N LYS A 42 -5.28 7.88 -11.93
CA LYS A 42 -4.83 9.25 -12.24
C LYS A 42 -3.42 9.43 -11.69
N ALA A 43 -2.76 10.53 -12.02
CA ALA A 43 -1.48 10.92 -11.46
C ALA A 43 -1.43 12.45 -11.41
N ALA A 44 -1.93 13.04 -10.32
CA ALA A 44 -1.97 14.49 -10.17
C ALA A 44 -1.94 14.87 -8.69
N ASP A 45 -1.22 15.94 -8.38
CA ASP A 45 -1.19 16.59 -7.08
C ASP A 45 -2.48 17.42 -6.86
N TYR A 46 -2.63 18.01 -5.68
CA TYR A 46 -3.78 18.86 -5.30
C TYR A 46 -3.91 20.10 -6.18
N ASP A 47 -2.82 20.62 -6.70
CA ASP A 47 -2.78 21.76 -7.61
C ASP A 47 -2.95 21.38 -9.10
N GLY A 48 -3.09 20.07 -9.39
CA GLY A 48 -3.20 19.53 -10.75
C GLY A 48 -1.87 19.25 -11.43
N THR A 49 -0.74 19.42 -10.74
CA THR A 49 0.58 19.05 -11.27
C THR A 49 0.64 17.58 -11.62
N ASP A 50 1.11 17.24 -12.83
CA ASP A 50 1.25 15.85 -13.28
C ASP A 50 2.35 15.13 -12.50
N LEU A 51 2.02 14.01 -11.89
CA LEU A 51 2.91 13.13 -11.14
C LEU A 51 3.35 11.89 -11.92
N THR A 52 3.05 11.81 -13.22
CA THR A 52 3.48 10.68 -14.07
C THR A 52 5.01 10.63 -14.15
N GLU A 53 5.56 9.44 -13.95
CA GLU A 53 7.01 9.16 -13.92
C GLU A 53 7.80 9.95 -12.83
N LYS A 54 7.09 10.49 -11.82
CA LYS A 54 7.72 11.20 -10.70
C LYS A 54 7.60 10.38 -9.40
N PRO A 55 8.71 10.01 -8.75
CA PRO A 55 8.67 9.36 -7.45
C PRO A 55 8.00 10.26 -6.41
N THR A 56 6.84 9.86 -5.94
CA THR A 56 6.03 10.63 -4.99
C THR A 56 5.91 9.85 -3.69
N LYS A 57 6.36 10.46 -2.59
CA LYS A 57 6.26 9.86 -1.26
C LYS A 57 4.86 10.02 -0.71
N ILE A 58 4.31 8.92 -0.20
CA ILE A 58 3.01 8.90 0.47
C ILE A 58 3.12 8.24 1.84
N PHE A 59 2.19 8.58 2.73
CA PHE A 59 2.16 8.12 4.12
C PHE A 59 0.93 7.28 4.45
N SER A 60 -0.06 7.25 3.55
CA SER A 60 -1.32 6.54 3.78
C SER A 60 -1.99 6.14 2.46
N LEU A 61 -2.90 5.16 2.53
CA LEU A 61 -3.74 4.78 1.40
C LEU A 61 -4.66 5.94 0.95
N LYS A 62 -5.10 6.78 1.89
CA LYS A 62 -5.94 7.95 1.58
C LYS A 62 -5.18 8.94 0.69
N GLU A 63 -3.93 9.23 1.01
CA GLU A 63 -3.06 10.10 0.21
C GLU A 63 -2.80 9.52 -1.19
N TYR A 64 -2.62 8.18 -1.26
CA TYR A 64 -2.57 7.51 -2.56
C TYR A 64 -3.85 7.72 -3.37
N GLU A 65 -5.03 7.56 -2.77
CA GLU A 65 -6.30 7.78 -3.46
C GLU A 65 -6.47 9.23 -3.95
N ASP A 66 -5.97 10.19 -3.17
CA ASP A 66 -6.04 11.61 -3.52
C ASP A 66 -5.14 11.96 -4.70
N PHE A 67 -3.96 11.36 -4.83
CA PHE A 67 -3.02 11.63 -5.93
C PHE A 67 -3.17 10.69 -7.13
N PHE A 68 -3.40 9.40 -6.87
CA PHE A 68 -3.33 8.34 -7.88
C PHE A 68 -4.66 7.66 -8.17
N GLY A 69 -5.70 7.96 -7.38
CA GLY A 69 -7.03 7.40 -7.56
C GLY A 69 -7.21 6.04 -6.93
N LYS A 70 -8.24 5.32 -7.38
CA LYS A 70 -8.68 4.06 -6.79
C LYS A 70 -8.38 2.87 -7.70
N ALA A 71 -8.89 1.71 -7.29
CA ALA A 71 -8.77 0.48 -8.04
C ALA A 71 -9.40 0.59 -9.43
N ASP A 72 -8.84 -0.14 -10.37
CA ASP A 72 -9.49 -0.47 -11.62
C ASP A 72 -10.48 -1.63 -11.35
N ASN A 73 -11.77 -1.30 -11.31
CA ASN A 73 -12.81 -2.25 -10.93
C ASN A 73 -13.03 -3.30 -12.02
N GLU A 74 -13.15 -4.57 -11.60
CA GLU A 74 -13.51 -5.65 -12.51
C GLU A 74 -14.94 -5.48 -13.03
N THR A 75 -15.09 -5.37 -14.34
CA THR A 75 -16.38 -5.20 -15.02
C THR A 75 -16.88 -6.47 -15.69
N ASN A 76 -16.04 -7.47 -15.84
CA ASN A 76 -16.29 -8.69 -16.58
C ASN A 76 -16.63 -9.89 -15.68
N ILE A 77 -17.30 -9.63 -14.56
CA ILE A 77 -17.78 -10.68 -13.66
C ILE A 77 -19.22 -11.03 -14.00
N GLU A 78 -19.54 -12.32 -14.05
CA GLU A 78 -20.89 -12.84 -14.15
C GLU A 78 -21.19 -13.77 -12.96
N VAL A 79 -22.46 -13.82 -12.57
CA VAL A 79 -22.93 -14.71 -11.52
C VAL A 79 -23.96 -15.66 -12.11
N ASN A 80 -23.64 -16.94 -12.15
CA ASN A 80 -24.51 -18.00 -12.60
C ASN A 80 -25.33 -18.56 -11.43
N LEU A 81 -26.65 -18.39 -11.47
CA LEU A 81 -27.58 -18.84 -10.45
C LEU A 81 -28.33 -20.05 -10.94
N VAL A 82 -28.19 -21.19 -10.26
CA VAL A 82 -29.00 -22.37 -10.51
C VAL A 82 -30.14 -22.39 -9.48
N ARG A 83 -31.39 -22.34 -9.98
CA ARG A 83 -32.61 -22.39 -9.17
C ARG A 83 -33.32 -23.72 -9.39
N LYS A 84 -33.94 -24.25 -8.34
CA LYS A 84 -34.84 -25.41 -8.37
C LYS A 84 -36.22 -24.99 -7.90
N THR A 85 -37.27 -25.53 -8.50
CA THR A 85 -38.62 -25.30 -8.02
C THR A 85 -38.98 -26.38 -7.00
N GLU A 86 -39.25 -25.97 -5.75
CA GLU A 86 -39.74 -26.85 -4.69
C GLU A 86 -41.08 -26.29 -4.17
N ASN A 87 -42.10 -27.12 -4.15
CA ASN A 87 -43.47 -26.75 -3.72
C ASN A 87 -44.00 -25.47 -4.42
N GLY A 88 -43.75 -25.33 -5.71
CA GLY A 88 -44.16 -24.15 -6.52
C GLY A 88 -43.35 -22.88 -6.26
N LYS A 89 -42.29 -22.90 -5.45
CA LYS A 89 -41.41 -21.77 -5.18
C LYS A 89 -40.02 -22.00 -5.74
N ALA A 90 -39.44 -20.97 -6.35
CA ALA A 90 -38.07 -21.03 -6.83
C ALA A 90 -37.08 -20.90 -5.65
N VAL A 91 -36.28 -21.94 -5.42
CA VAL A 91 -35.23 -21.99 -4.37
C VAL A 91 -33.87 -21.95 -5.07
N LEU A 92 -32.96 -21.14 -4.53
CA LEU A 92 -31.58 -21.07 -5.00
C LEU A 92 -30.83 -22.37 -4.64
N LYS A 93 -30.35 -23.10 -5.64
CA LYS A 93 -29.58 -24.33 -5.45
C LYS A 93 -28.08 -24.05 -5.36
N SER A 94 -27.57 -23.21 -6.23
CA SER A 94 -26.16 -22.78 -6.23
C SER A 94 -26.00 -21.41 -6.86
N ALA A 95 -24.96 -20.70 -6.43
CA ALA A 95 -24.49 -19.46 -7.03
C ALA A 95 -22.99 -19.60 -7.29
N GLN A 96 -22.54 -19.34 -8.50
CA GLN A 96 -21.13 -19.35 -8.88
C GLN A 96 -20.80 -18.04 -9.56
N ALA A 97 -19.78 -17.33 -9.03
CA ALA A 97 -19.22 -16.13 -9.66
C ALA A 97 -17.95 -16.50 -10.44
N GLY A 98 -17.78 -15.89 -11.59
CA GLY A 98 -16.59 -16.09 -12.43
C GLY A 98 -16.46 -14.96 -13.44
N PHE A 99 -15.37 -14.98 -14.19
CA PHE A 99 -15.23 -14.07 -15.33
C PHE A 99 -16.04 -14.57 -16.52
N LYS A 100 -16.60 -13.63 -17.27
CA LYS A 100 -17.27 -13.93 -18.54
C LYS A 100 -16.31 -14.69 -19.46
N THR A 101 -16.85 -15.66 -20.21
CA THR A 101 -16.05 -16.47 -21.13
C THR A 101 -15.22 -15.60 -22.08
N GLY A 102 -13.92 -15.89 -22.18
CA GLY A 102 -12.98 -15.14 -23.01
C GLY A 102 -12.44 -13.86 -22.37
N THR A 103 -12.83 -13.52 -21.14
CA THR A 103 -12.28 -12.38 -20.40
C THR A 103 -11.28 -12.83 -19.33
N LYS A 104 -10.40 -11.92 -18.93
CA LYS A 104 -9.39 -12.14 -17.88
C LYS A 104 -9.50 -11.04 -16.82
N PRO A 105 -9.00 -11.29 -15.59
CA PRO A 105 -8.88 -10.25 -14.58
C PRO A 105 -8.00 -9.10 -15.07
N SER A 106 -8.24 -7.91 -14.54
CA SER A 106 -7.38 -6.75 -14.78
C SER A 106 -5.96 -7.05 -14.28
N LEU A 107 -4.96 -6.61 -15.05
CA LEU A 107 -3.56 -6.68 -14.65
C LEU A 107 -3.13 -5.50 -13.76
N HIS A 108 -4.01 -4.52 -13.57
CA HIS A 108 -3.73 -3.31 -12.79
C HIS A 108 -4.01 -3.52 -11.30
N ILE A 109 -3.11 -4.23 -10.63
CA ILE A 109 -3.27 -4.66 -9.23
C ILE A 109 -2.63 -3.73 -8.19
N MET A 110 -2.01 -2.63 -8.62
CA MET A 110 -1.22 -1.77 -7.74
C MET A 110 -2.00 -1.22 -6.55
N TYR A 111 -3.26 -0.79 -6.76
CA TYR A 111 -4.12 -0.33 -5.68
C TYR A 111 -4.32 -1.40 -4.59
N TYR A 112 -4.58 -2.64 -4.99
CA TYR A 112 -4.79 -3.74 -4.06
C TYR A 112 -3.51 -4.12 -3.31
N ALA A 113 -2.37 -4.06 -3.98
CA ALA A 113 -1.06 -4.29 -3.34
C ALA A 113 -0.77 -3.22 -2.26
N LEU A 114 -1.04 -1.95 -2.56
CA LEU A 114 -0.88 -0.85 -1.61
C LEU A 114 -1.87 -0.93 -0.45
N ARG A 115 -3.12 -1.27 -0.74
CA ARG A 115 -4.13 -1.50 0.29
C ARG A 115 -3.67 -2.59 1.25
N LEU A 116 -3.23 -3.73 0.73
CA LEU A 116 -2.70 -4.82 1.54
C LEU A 116 -1.48 -4.39 2.36
N TYR A 117 -0.58 -3.59 1.76
CA TYR A 117 0.60 -3.04 2.44
C TYR A 117 0.21 -2.18 3.65
N PHE A 118 -0.68 -1.20 3.48
CA PHE A 118 -1.10 -0.32 4.56
C PHE A 118 -1.97 -1.03 5.61
N GLU A 119 -2.86 -1.94 5.22
CA GLU A 119 -3.68 -2.75 6.14
C GLU A 119 -2.82 -3.67 7.03
N ASN A 120 -1.63 -4.05 6.58
CA ASN A 120 -0.65 -4.82 7.37
C ASN A 120 0.35 -3.93 8.14
N GLY A 121 0.06 -2.66 8.34
CA GLY A 121 0.91 -1.75 9.12
C GLY A 121 2.09 -1.18 8.34
N GLY A 122 2.03 -1.15 7.02
CA GLY A 122 3.03 -0.51 6.17
C GLY A 122 3.20 0.97 6.47
N GLY A 123 4.44 1.43 6.48
CA GLY A 123 4.81 2.82 6.70
C GLY A 123 4.87 3.66 5.42
N PRO A 124 5.60 4.77 5.41
CA PRO A 124 5.79 5.59 4.22
C PRO A 124 6.35 4.78 3.05
N CYS A 125 5.89 5.07 1.83
CA CYS A 125 6.39 4.44 0.62
C CYS A 125 6.43 5.44 -0.54
N TYR A 126 7.14 5.07 -1.62
CA TYR A 126 7.17 5.85 -2.85
C TYR A 126 6.28 5.22 -3.91
N ILE A 127 5.58 6.06 -4.66
CA ILE A 127 4.75 5.68 -5.79
C ILE A 127 5.33 6.29 -7.06
N VAL A 128 5.46 5.48 -8.11
CA VAL A 128 5.80 5.93 -9.45
C VAL A 128 4.72 5.47 -10.41
N SER A 129 3.85 6.39 -10.80
CA SER A 129 2.85 6.14 -11.83
C SER A 129 3.48 6.20 -13.21
N ILE A 130 3.38 5.12 -13.98
CA ILE A 130 3.97 5.04 -15.34
C ILE A 130 2.97 5.35 -16.44
N ALA A 131 1.68 5.18 -16.19
CA ALA A 131 0.58 5.54 -17.07
C ALA A 131 -0.77 5.36 -16.35
N LYS A 132 -1.83 5.85 -16.98
CA LYS A 132 -3.20 5.65 -16.49
C LYS A 132 -3.72 4.27 -16.90
N THR A 133 -4.45 3.58 -16.00
CA THR A 133 -5.09 2.28 -16.26
C THR A 133 -6.04 2.33 -17.45
N SER A 134 -6.74 3.45 -17.64
CA SER A 134 -7.68 3.65 -18.76
C SER A 134 -7.00 3.78 -20.13
N ALA A 135 -5.71 4.07 -20.17
CA ALA A 135 -4.97 4.25 -21.41
C ALA A 135 -4.36 2.95 -21.95
N GLU A 136 -4.25 1.93 -21.10
CA GLU A 136 -3.48 0.71 -21.40
C GLU A 136 -4.19 -0.54 -20.93
N ALA A 137 -4.53 -1.42 -21.87
CA ALA A 137 -5.12 -2.73 -21.55
C ALA A 137 -4.08 -3.79 -21.15
N THR A 138 -2.79 -3.54 -21.40
CA THR A 138 -1.69 -4.48 -21.16
C THR A 138 -0.54 -3.79 -20.47
N ILE A 139 0.28 -4.56 -19.77
CA ILE A 139 1.49 -4.05 -19.12
C ILE A 139 2.60 -3.87 -20.17
N ASP A 140 3.14 -2.65 -20.25
CA ASP A 140 4.28 -2.32 -21.10
C ASP A 140 5.57 -2.31 -20.29
N ASN A 141 6.47 -3.24 -20.59
CA ASN A 141 7.75 -3.37 -19.92
C ASN A 141 8.66 -2.13 -20.12
N THR A 142 8.52 -1.44 -21.24
CA THR A 142 9.31 -0.22 -21.52
C THR A 142 8.91 0.89 -20.54
N LYS A 143 7.63 1.03 -20.23
CA LYS A 143 7.13 2.00 -19.25
C LYS A 143 7.55 1.65 -17.83
N LEU A 144 7.50 0.36 -17.47
CA LEU A 144 8.02 -0.12 -16.17
C LEU A 144 9.51 0.24 -16.02
N GLN A 145 10.31 0.04 -17.07
CA GLN A 145 11.73 0.39 -17.07
C GLN A 145 11.97 1.90 -16.88
N LYS A 146 11.14 2.75 -17.50
CA LYS A 146 11.19 4.21 -17.29
C LYS A 146 10.89 4.58 -15.85
N GLY A 147 9.84 3.96 -15.25
CA GLY A 147 9.52 4.17 -13.85
C GLY A 147 10.66 3.77 -12.89
N LEU A 148 11.35 2.66 -13.19
CA LEU A 148 12.53 2.23 -12.44
C LEU A 148 13.68 3.21 -12.58
N THR A 149 13.92 3.72 -13.80
CA THR A 149 14.95 4.72 -14.07
C THR A 149 14.64 6.04 -13.32
N ALA A 150 13.38 6.47 -13.31
CA ALA A 150 12.96 7.66 -12.60
C ALA A 150 13.20 7.52 -11.08
N LEU A 151 12.93 6.34 -10.52
CA LEU A 151 13.20 6.05 -9.11
C LEU A 151 14.70 6.01 -8.80
N ALA A 152 15.52 5.48 -9.71
CA ALA A 152 16.97 5.40 -9.53
C ALA A 152 17.68 6.77 -9.64
N ALA A 153 17.04 7.74 -10.28
CA ALA A 153 17.55 9.11 -10.43
C ALA A 153 17.12 10.05 -9.28
N PHE A 154 16.22 9.57 -8.40
CA PHE A 154 15.68 10.31 -7.26
C PHE A 154 16.52 10.11 -5.99
#